data_c877e7d32c1ce193b8adff4b19301414
#
_entry.id   c877e7d32c1ce193b8adff4b19301414
#
_cell.length_a   1.000
_cell.length_b   1.000
_cell.length_c   1.000
_cell.angle_alpha   90.00
_cell.angle_beta   90.00
_cell.angle_gamma   90.00
#
_symmetry.space_group_name_H-M   'P 1'
#
loop_
_entity.id
_entity.type
_entity.pdbx_description
1 polymer ?
#
loop_
_entity_poly.entity_id
_entity_poly.type
_entity_poly.pdbx_seq_one_letter_code
_entity_poly.pdbx_strand_id
1 'polypeptide(L)'
;MSLTVLSDEQIRYLLENLSHEEAEGFIETLRNALHEYSTGTQSIADGVVHQPERTSVHSNIAGTTTLFMPSYSSLGHAVKVVTLSSPSADPTLPTITPTGSVTLYSPQGPPLGFLNAKTLTAFRTALASSCLLMKRSSVRTLTVFGSGLQAYWHIRLALMLRGDTIRQVYIINRRFSESARDTFKKIYGIPTEIKQREGWEKAQFSLLTPGYGEFDRLQRDHLRAADVIYCCTPSTEDLFDASILTNHEGRRKGRLIVAVGSYTPQMHELPRELLLQATKSHVPGHLHYHKHATEGGVIVVDTLDGALKEAGEIIDAGLEPKQLVELGELVMIHRLAKEEEEESLASQSSTETSSINDSLEKLDIASSGTAMSTVFGSESGSGSKRSSSRSPSRRGSSSGLSLPFHRRSSSQLVPDDQGNKQPQPQPQPHNHMARWLSVGNVIYKSVGLGLMDLVVGFEIVRLAQEKGLGSHVEGFSS
;
A
#
# COMPACT_ATOMS: atom_id res chain seq x y z
N MET A 1 -13.35 -33.68 10.41
CA MET A 1 -13.00 -32.24 10.49
C MET A 1 -14.20 -31.52 11.07
N SER A 2 -14.01 -30.55 11.97
CA SER A 2 -15.09 -29.74 12.54
C SER A 2 -15.24 -28.45 11.75
N LEU A 3 -16.49 -28.00 11.54
CA LEU A 3 -16.80 -26.68 10.99
C LEU A 3 -16.78 -25.66 12.13
N THR A 4 -16.01 -24.59 11.98
CA THR A 4 -15.92 -23.47 12.95
C THR A 4 -16.83 -22.33 12.50
N VAL A 5 -17.75 -21.88 13.35
CA VAL A 5 -18.65 -20.76 13.10
C VAL A 5 -18.31 -19.60 14.01
N LEU A 6 -18.05 -18.41 13.43
CA LEU A 6 -17.67 -17.21 14.17
C LEU A 6 -18.57 -16.02 13.86
N SER A 7 -19.13 -15.44 14.90
CA SER A 7 -19.88 -14.17 14.84
C SER A 7 -18.91 -12.98 14.66
N ASP A 8 -19.46 -11.82 14.26
CA ASP A 8 -18.66 -10.57 14.15
C ASP A 8 -18.02 -10.17 15.49
N GLU A 9 -18.73 -10.40 16.60
CA GLU A 9 -18.24 -10.07 17.93
C GLU A 9 -17.06 -10.96 18.35
N GLN A 10 -17.13 -12.26 18.07
CA GLN A 10 -16.05 -13.20 18.35
C GLN A 10 -14.80 -12.89 17.50
N ILE A 11 -14.99 -12.60 16.21
CA ILE A 11 -13.90 -12.18 15.32
C ILE A 11 -13.26 -10.89 15.83
N ARG A 12 -14.08 -9.89 16.17
CA ARG A 12 -13.60 -8.62 16.72
C ARG A 12 -12.81 -8.82 18.01
N TYR A 13 -13.35 -9.58 18.95
CA TYR A 13 -12.67 -9.89 20.22
C TYR A 13 -11.30 -10.55 20.00
N LEU A 14 -11.23 -11.53 19.11
CA LEU A 14 -10.01 -12.20 18.74
C LEU A 14 -8.96 -11.22 18.20
N LEU A 15 -9.36 -10.39 17.23
CA LEU A 15 -8.45 -9.49 16.51
C LEU A 15 -8.04 -8.25 17.33
N GLU A 16 -8.89 -7.75 18.23
CA GLU A 16 -8.54 -6.65 19.14
C GLU A 16 -7.52 -7.07 20.21
N ASN A 17 -7.46 -8.36 20.53
CA ASN A 17 -6.57 -8.93 21.54
C ASN A 17 -5.34 -9.66 20.96
N LEU A 18 -5.00 -9.45 19.70
CA LEU A 18 -3.76 -9.99 19.12
C LEU A 18 -2.53 -9.48 19.87
N SER A 19 -1.55 -10.35 20.04
CA SER A 19 -0.20 -9.93 20.37
C SER A 19 0.47 -9.28 19.16
N HIS A 20 1.59 -8.60 19.38
CA HIS A 20 2.38 -8.02 18.30
C HIS A 20 2.87 -9.12 17.33
N GLU A 21 3.35 -10.23 17.89
CA GLU A 21 3.82 -11.39 17.13
C GLU A 21 2.71 -12.06 16.32
N GLU A 22 1.51 -12.23 16.92
CA GLU A 22 0.35 -12.74 16.18
C GLU A 22 -0.03 -11.81 15.00
N ALA A 23 0.01 -10.49 15.21
CA ALA A 23 -0.29 -9.52 14.16
C ALA A 23 0.76 -9.54 13.03
N GLU A 24 2.04 -9.69 13.37
CA GLU A 24 3.11 -9.87 12.37
C GLU A 24 2.95 -11.19 11.61
N GLY A 25 2.55 -12.28 12.27
CA GLY A 25 2.23 -13.56 11.64
C GLY A 25 1.11 -13.44 10.60
N PHE A 26 0.04 -12.72 10.92
CA PHE A 26 -1.02 -12.40 9.94
C PHE A 26 -0.50 -11.62 8.73
N ILE A 27 0.39 -10.63 8.95
CA ILE A 27 1.00 -9.85 7.87
C ILE A 27 1.86 -10.76 6.98
N GLU A 28 2.66 -11.62 7.58
CA GLU A 28 3.55 -12.52 6.84
C GLU A 28 2.76 -13.51 5.99
N THR A 29 1.74 -14.14 6.56
CA THR A 29 0.86 -15.07 5.84
C THR A 29 0.17 -14.37 4.66
N LEU A 30 -0.36 -13.17 4.88
CA LEU A 30 -1.00 -12.38 3.81
C LEU A 30 0.01 -11.99 2.71
N ARG A 31 1.21 -11.54 3.10
CA ARG A 31 2.27 -11.16 2.15
C ARG A 31 2.70 -12.33 1.28
N ASN A 32 2.86 -13.52 1.88
CA ASN A 32 3.25 -14.72 1.15
C ASN A 32 2.19 -15.11 0.11
N ALA A 33 0.91 -15.06 0.47
CA ALA A 33 -0.18 -15.34 -0.46
C ALA A 33 -0.30 -14.30 -1.60
N LEU A 34 -0.12 -13.02 -1.30
CA LEU A 34 -0.10 -11.97 -2.32
C LEU A 34 1.11 -12.10 -3.25
N HIS A 35 2.26 -12.50 -2.70
CA HIS A 35 3.44 -12.78 -3.50
C HIS A 35 3.21 -13.96 -4.45
N GLU A 36 2.67 -15.07 -3.96
CA GLU A 36 2.31 -16.22 -4.78
C GLU A 36 1.31 -15.85 -5.89
N TYR A 37 0.36 -14.97 -5.58
CA TYR A 37 -0.60 -14.45 -6.55
C TYR A 37 0.05 -13.60 -7.64
N SER A 38 0.92 -12.63 -7.27
CA SER A 38 1.54 -11.70 -8.22
C SER A 38 2.66 -12.31 -9.06
N THR A 39 3.36 -13.34 -8.55
CA THR A 39 4.50 -13.99 -9.23
C THR A 39 4.17 -15.34 -9.83
N GLY A 40 3.08 -15.97 -9.38
CA GLY A 40 2.62 -17.25 -9.89
C GLY A 40 1.91 -17.12 -11.23
N THR A 41 1.84 -18.23 -11.98
CA THR A 41 0.96 -18.26 -13.14
C THR A 41 -0.50 -18.32 -12.70
N GLN A 42 -1.32 -17.43 -13.22
CA GLN A 42 -2.77 -17.39 -12.99
C GLN A 42 -3.54 -18.25 -14.02
N SER A 43 -2.83 -19.10 -14.79
CA SER A 43 -3.43 -20.04 -15.69
C SER A 43 -4.35 -21.01 -14.93
N ILE A 44 -5.55 -21.26 -15.45
CA ILE A 44 -6.49 -22.23 -14.87
C ILE A 44 -5.90 -23.65 -14.82
N ALA A 45 -4.97 -23.98 -15.75
CA ALA A 45 -4.37 -25.30 -15.82
C ALA A 45 -3.23 -25.51 -14.82
N ASP A 46 -2.39 -24.50 -14.62
CA ASP A 46 -1.11 -24.62 -13.91
C ASP A 46 -0.97 -23.68 -12.69
N GLY A 47 -1.93 -22.77 -12.50
CA GLY A 47 -1.86 -21.81 -11.40
C GLY A 47 -2.28 -22.43 -10.07
N VAL A 48 -1.59 -22.01 -8.99
CA VAL A 48 -1.89 -22.43 -7.61
C VAL A 48 -2.90 -21.49 -6.96
N VAL A 49 -2.93 -20.22 -7.38
CA VAL A 49 -3.84 -19.21 -6.86
C VAL A 49 -4.74 -18.71 -7.97
N HIS A 50 -6.06 -18.81 -7.76
CA HIS A 50 -7.05 -18.33 -8.70
C HIS A 50 -7.97 -17.31 -8.01
N GLN A 51 -8.10 -16.15 -8.65
CA GLN A 51 -8.98 -15.08 -8.22
C GLN A 51 -10.01 -14.81 -9.33
N PRO A 52 -11.11 -15.59 -9.40
CA PRO A 52 -12.17 -15.32 -10.37
C PRO A 52 -12.76 -13.92 -10.18
N GLU A 53 -13.26 -13.34 -11.25
CA GLU A 53 -13.97 -12.06 -11.16
C GLU A 53 -15.17 -12.16 -10.24
N ARG A 54 -15.40 -11.10 -9.45
CA ARG A 54 -16.58 -11.04 -8.59
C ARG A 54 -17.85 -10.90 -9.43
N THR A 55 -18.88 -11.61 -9.04
CA THR A 55 -20.19 -11.51 -9.63
C THR A 55 -21.08 -10.64 -8.77
N SER A 56 -21.81 -9.69 -9.38
CA SER A 56 -22.77 -8.85 -8.69
C SER A 56 -24.21 -9.16 -9.14
N VAL A 57 -25.12 -9.22 -8.18
CA VAL A 57 -26.56 -9.39 -8.42
C VAL A 57 -27.28 -8.21 -7.79
N HIS A 58 -28.12 -7.54 -8.59
CA HIS A 58 -28.91 -6.38 -8.15
C HIS A 58 -30.36 -6.77 -7.91
N SER A 59 -30.90 -6.33 -6.78
CA SER A 59 -32.33 -6.45 -6.45
C SER A 59 -32.96 -5.07 -6.43
N ASN A 60 -33.78 -4.76 -7.43
CA ASN A 60 -34.50 -3.50 -7.48
C ASN A 60 -35.59 -3.42 -6.37
N ILE A 61 -36.15 -4.55 -5.98
CA ILE A 61 -37.18 -4.61 -4.93
C ILE A 61 -36.59 -4.26 -3.57
N ALA A 62 -35.44 -4.82 -3.24
CA ALA A 62 -34.75 -4.57 -1.96
C ALA A 62 -33.82 -3.36 -2.01
N GLY A 63 -33.57 -2.77 -3.17
CA GLY A 63 -32.58 -1.70 -3.35
C GLY A 63 -31.15 -2.13 -2.98
N THR A 64 -30.81 -3.40 -3.22
CA THR A 64 -29.52 -3.97 -2.78
C THR A 64 -28.72 -4.56 -3.92
N THR A 65 -27.40 -4.57 -3.70
CA THR A 65 -26.45 -5.32 -4.52
C THR A 65 -25.81 -6.39 -3.65
N THR A 66 -25.80 -7.63 -4.14
CA THR A 66 -25.08 -8.74 -3.53
C THR A 66 -23.87 -9.09 -4.38
N LEU A 67 -22.71 -9.14 -3.74
CA LEU A 67 -21.42 -9.48 -4.35
C LEU A 67 -21.02 -10.89 -3.95
N PHE A 68 -20.67 -11.73 -4.94
CA PHE A 68 -20.10 -13.06 -4.77
C PHE A 68 -18.63 -13.00 -5.16
N MET A 69 -17.73 -13.29 -4.24
CA MET A 69 -16.30 -13.15 -4.41
C MET A 69 -15.63 -14.48 -4.10
N PRO A 70 -15.48 -15.37 -5.10
CA PRO A 70 -14.76 -16.62 -4.94
C PRO A 70 -13.25 -16.39 -4.95
N SER A 71 -12.51 -17.30 -4.31
CA SER A 71 -11.06 -17.34 -4.32
C SER A 71 -10.55 -18.75 -4.05
N TYR A 72 -9.39 -19.09 -4.60
CA TYR A 72 -8.74 -20.39 -4.46
C TYR A 72 -7.24 -20.21 -4.24
N SER A 73 -6.65 -21.01 -3.36
CA SER A 73 -5.20 -21.10 -3.14
C SER A 73 -4.81 -22.52 -2.70
N SER A 74 -3.53 -22.75 -2.46
CA SER A 74 -3.02 -23.99 -1.88
C SER A 74 -3.63 -24.32 -0.50
N LEU A 75 -4.06 -23.30 0.25
CA LEU A 75 -4.74 -23.47 1.55
C LEU A 75 -6.16 -24.02 1.44
N GLY A 76 -6.81 -23.85 0.29
CA GLY A 76 -8.20 -24.19 0.05
C GLY A 76 -8.92 -23.14 -0.77
N HIS A 77 -10.23 -23.05 -0.62
CA HIS A 77 -11.02 -22.07 -1.35
C HIS A 77 -12.03 -21.38 -0.44
N ALA A 78 -12.46 -20.20 -0.87
CA ALA A 78 -13.43 -19.41 -0.14
C ALA A 78 -14.46 -18.77 -1.06
N VAL A 79 -15.61 -18.50 -0.51
CA VAL A 79 -16.61 -17.63 -1.13
C VAL A 79 -17.04 -16.60 -0.10
N LYS A 80 -16.80 -15.32 -0.41
CA LYS A 80 -17.39 -14.22 0.35
C LYS A 80 -18.67 -13.76 -0.33
N VAL A 81 -19.74 -13.66 0.42
CA VAL A 81 -21.02 -13.11 -0.02
C VAL A 81 -21.32 -11.89 0.83
N VAL A 82 -21.46 -10.73 0.19
CA VAL A 82 -21.74 -9.45 0.88
C VAL A 82 -22.87 -8.73 0.16
N THR A 83 -23.87 -8.29 0.94
CA THR A 83 -25.00 -7.49 0.47
C THR A 83 -24.91 -6.08 1.07
N LEU A 84 -25.16 -5.07 0.24
CA LEU A 84 -25.16 -3.66 0.61
C LEU A 84 -26.23 -2.90 -0.21
N SER A 85 -26.64 -1.70 0.23
CA SER A 85 -27.53 -0.86 -0.57
C SER A 85 -26.92 -0.50 -1.90
N SER A 86 -27.67 -0.61 -2.98
CA SER A 86 -27.26 -0.16 -4.31
C SER A 86 -27.17 1.37 -4.34
N PRO A 87 -26.18 1.96 -5.02
CA PRO A 87 -26.09 3.42 -5.21
C PRO A 87 -27.33 4.02 -5.89
N SER A 88 -28.00 3.23 -6.72
CA SER A 88 -29.23 3.60 -7.44
C SER A 88 -30.51 3.19 -6.72
N ALA A 89 -30.44 2.78 -5.46
CA ALA A 89 -31.63 2.37 -4.70
C ALA A 89 -32.57 3.55 -4.44
N ASP A 90 -33.86 3.26 -4.37
CA ASP A 90 -34.87 4.24 -3.95
C ASP A 90 -34.50 4.80 -2.57
N PRO A 91 -34.40 6.13 -2.41
CA PRO A 91 -34.06 6.76 -1.13
C PRO A 91 -35.02 6.45 0.01
N THR A 92 -36.22 5.96 -0.28
CA THR A 92 -37.24 5.56 0.71
C THR A 92 -36.94 4.20 1.34
N LEU A 93 -36.09 3.37 0.71
CA LEU A 93 -35.71 2.08 1.23
C LEU A 93 -34.67 2.20 2.36
N PRO A 94 -34.67 1.27 3.33
CA PRO A 94 -33.67 1.27 4.39
C PRO A 94 -32.27 1.12 3.86
N THR A 95 -31.34 1.95 4.32
CA THR A 95 -29.93 1.81 3.98
C THR A 95 -29.34 0.58 4.68
N ILE A 96 -28.85 -0.38 3.88
CA ILE A 96 -28.19 -1.58 4.36
C ILE A 96 -26.68 -1.36 4.30
N THR A 97 -26.03 -1.35 5.45
CA THR A 97 -24.56 -1.37 5.53
C THR A 97 -24.03 -2.73 5.07
N PRO A 98 -22.81 -2.80 4.50
CA PRO A 98 -22.25 -4.07 4.05
C PRO A 98 -22.35 -5.17 5.12
N THR A 99 -23.07 -6.23 4.80
CA THR A 99 -23.28 -7.39 5.67
C THR A 99 -23.14 -8.67 4.86
N GLY A 100 -22.63 -9.73 5.47
CA GLY A 100 -22.43 -11.00 4.78
C GLY A 100 -21.53 -11.96 5.54
N SER A 101 -21.09 -12.98 4.82
CA SER A 101 -20.25 -14.04 5.37
C SER A 101 -19.13 -14.44 4.42
N VAL A 102 -18.11 -15.10 4.97
CA VAL A 102 -17.08 -15.82 4.25
C VAL A 102 -17.19 -17.29 4.64
N THR A 103 -17.34 -18.16 3.66
CA THR A 103 -17.27 -19.61 3.84
C THR A 103 -15.93 -20.12 3.35
N LEU A 104 -15.22 -20.85 4.19
CA LEU A 104 -13.92 -21.44 3.92
C LEU A 104 -14.06 -22.95 3.73
N TYR A 105 -13.36 -23.49 2.74
CA TYR A 105 -13.35 -24.90 2.41
C TYR A 105 -11.92 -25.42 2.35
N SER A 106 -11.69 -26.65 2.78
CA SER A 106 -10.42 -27.32 2.57
C SER A 106 -10.13 -27.54 1.08
N PRO A 107 -8.89 -27.83 0.67
CA PRO A 107 -8.56 -28.17 -0.71
C PRO A 107 -9.37 -29.36 -1.25
N GLN A 108 -9.83 -30.26 -0.36
CA GLN A 108 -10.60 -31.47 -0.72
C GLN A 108 -12.13 -31.22 -0.74
N GLY A 109 -12.59 -30.01 -0.42
CA GLY A 109 -14.00 -29.62 -0.51
C GLY A 109 -14.79 -29.46 0.80
N PRO A 110 -14.47 -30.18 1.91
CA PRO A 110 -15.20 -29.99 3.17
C PRO A 110 -15.13 -28.55 3.69
N PRO A 111 -16.26 -27.96 4.19
CA PRO A 111 -16.26 -26.65 4.81
C PRO A 111 -15.52 -26.68 6.16
N LEU A 112 -14.69 -25.69 6.39
CA LEU A 112 -13.86 -25.54 7.60
C LEU A 112 -14.29 -24.35 8.47
N GLY A 113 -14.81 -23.29 7.83
CA GLY A 113 -15.17 -22.07 8.53
C GLY A 113 -16.37 -21.38 7.92
N PHE A 114 -17.23 -20.81 8.78
CA PHE A 114 -18.29 -19.89 8.40
C PHE A 114 -18.16 -18.62 9.26
N LEU A 115 -17.70 -17.53 8.65
CA LEU A 115 -17.26 -16.32 9.33
C LEU A 115 -18.15 -15.14 8.95
N ASN A 116 -18.50 -14.28 9.91
CA ASN A 116 -19.09 -13.00 9.59
C ASN A 116 -18.09 -12.12 8.84
N ALA A 117 -18.51 -11.51 7.72
CA ALA A 117 -17.61 -10.77 6.82
C ALA A 117 -17.29 -9.34 7.28
N LYS A 118 -18.03 -8.77 8.24
CA LYS A 118 -17.96 -7.34 8.56
C LYS A 118 -16.61 -6.91 9.11
N THR A 119 -16.21 -7.42 10.26
CA THR A 119 -14.91 -7.14 10.87
C THR A 119 -13.77 -7.75 10.06
N LEU A 120 -13.93 -8.97 9.55
CA LEU A 120 -12.92 -9.64 8.72
C LEU A 120 -12.54 -8.78 7.52
N THR A 121 -13.50 -8.25 6.77
CA THR A 121 -13.22 -7.40 5.60
C THR A 121 -12.44 -6.13 5.97
N ALA A 122 -12.79 -5.47 7.07
CA ALA A 122 -12.10 -4.27 7.49
C ALA A 122 -10.66 -4.56 7.97
N PHE A 123 -10.50 -5.62 8.74
CA PHE A 123 -9.20 -6.05 9.27
C PHE A 123 -8.24 -6.47 8.14
N ARG A 124 -8.67 -7.36 7.21
CA ARG A 124 -7.79 -7.83 6.14
C ARG A 124 -7.35 -6.70 5.19
N THR A 125 -8.19 -5.67 5.00
CA THR A 125 -7.84 -4.49 4.20
C THR A 125 -6.79 -3.63 4.92
N ALA A 126 -6.98 -3.37 6.20
CA ALA A 126 -6.01 -2.67 7.02
C ALA A 126 -4.69 -3.46 7.16
N LEU A 127 -4.77 -4.79 7.20
CA LEU A 127 -3.60 -5.67 7.23
C LEU A 127 -2.77 -5.56 5.95
N ALA A 128 -3.41 -5.55 4.77
CA ALA A 128 -2.72 -5.32 3.50
C ALA A 128 -2.01 -3.95 3.47
N SER A 129 -2.66 -2.89 3.95
CA SER A 129 -2.05 -1.57 4.13
C SER A 129 -0.86 -1.61 5.09
N SER A 130 -0.94 -2.46 6.12
CA SER A 130 0.12 -2.61 7.13
C SER A 130 1.39 -3.23 6.57
N CYS A 131 1.31 -3.99 5.47
CA CYS A 131 2.51 -4.49 4.77
C CYS A 131 3.44 -3.34 4.33
N LEU A 132 2.87 -2.20 3.92
CA LEU A 132 3.63 -1.00 3.56
C LEU A 132 3.95 -0.12 4.77
N LEU A 133 3.06 -0.06 5.77
CA LEU A 133 3.30 0.65 7.03
C LEU A 133 4.56 0.15 7.72
N MET A 134 4.77 -1.17 7.76
CA MET A 134 5.95 -1.81 8.36
C MET A 134 7.26 -1.44 7.67
N LYS A 135 7.22 -0.98 6.43
CA LYS A 135 8.41 -0.51 5.69
C LYS A 135 8.80 0.93 6.00
N ARG A 136 7.92 1.71 6.66
CA ARG A 136 8.23 3.11 7.00
C ARG A 136 9.26 3.20 8.12
N SER A 137 10.29 4.03 7.94
CA SER A 137 11.36 4.25 8.93
C SER A 137 10.85 4.94 10.19
N SER A 138 9.84 5.81 10.06
CA SER A 138 9.24 6.54 11.19
C SER A 138 7.78 6.86 10.89
N VAL A 139 6.91 6.67 11.89
CA VAL A 139 5.47 6.97 11.80
C VAL A 139 5.08 7.71 13.08
N ARG A 140 5.03 9.04 13.06
CA ARG A 140 4.68 9.87 14.21
C ARG A 140 3.28 10.44 14.14
N THR A 141 2.82 10.72 12.91
CA THR A 141 1.55 11.41 12.66
C THR A 141 0.73 10.63 11.64
N LEU A 142 -0.48 10.27 12.03
CA LEU A 142 -1.49 9.69 11.15
C LEU A 142 -2.54 10.75 10.84
N THR A 143 -2.97 10.84 9.57
CA THR A 143 -4.17 11.58 9.16
C THR A 143 -5.12 10.61 8.49
N VAL A 144 -6.37 10.57 8.95
CA VAL A 144 -7.35 9.55 8.55
C VAL A 144 -8.62 10.24 8.08
N PHE A 145 -9.00 10.02 6.84
CA PHE A 145 -10.29 10.44 6.31
C PHE A 145 -11.34 9.36 6.53
N GLY A 146 -12.42 9.74 7.19
CA GLY A 146 -13.49 8.83 7.58
C GLY A 146 -13.38 8.37 9.03
N SER A 147 -14.47 7.82 9.53
CA SER A 147 -14.61 7.37 10.91
C SER A 147 -15.40 6.05 11.02
N GLY A 148 -15.45 5.30 9.92
CA GLY A 148 -16.09 4.00 9.86
C GLY A 148 -15.16 2.88 10.33
N LEU A 149 -15.61 1.62 10.13
CA LEU A 149 -14.89 0.42 10.56
C LEU A 149 -13.52 0.27 9.87
N GLN A 150 -13.41 0.70 8.60
CA GLN A 150 -12.12 0.73 7.89
C GLN A 150 -11.13 1.68 8.57
N ALA A 151 -11.55 2.91 8.88
CA ALA A 151 -10.72 3.88 9.58
C ALA A 151 -10.28 3.36 10.95
N TYR A 152 -11.22 2.75 11.71
CA TYR A 152 -10.91 2.13 12.99
C TYR A 152 -9.79 1.08 12.89
N TRP A 153 -9.90 0.13 11.95
CA TRP A 153 -8.93 -0.95 11.84
C TRP A 153 -7.57 -0.50 11.30
N HIS A 154 -7.55 0.51 10.41
CA HIS A 154 -6.29 1.12 9.99
C HIS A 154 -5.57 1.82 11.15
N ILE A 155 -6.31 2.57 11.98
CA ILE A 155 -5.76 3.19 13.20
C ILE A 155 -5.32 2.10 14.19
N ARG A 156 -6.16 1.08 14.45
CA ARG A 156 -5.88 0.03 15.45
C ARG A 156 -4.63 -0.78 15.09
N LEU A 157 -4.50 -1.23 13.85
CA LEU A 157 -3.31 -1.93 13.40
C LEU A 157 -2.06 -1.04 13.40
N ALA A 158 -2.19 0.24 13.00
CA ALA A 158 -1.07 1.16 13.09
C ALA A 158 -0.58 1.34 14.53
N LEU A 159 -1.49 1.45 15.50
CA LEU A 159 -1.15 1.55 16.92
C LEU A 159 -0.54 0.25 17.46
N MET A 160 -1.05 -0.90 17.05
CA MET A 160 -0.54 -2.21 17.46
C MET A 160 0.89 -2.46 16.95
N LEU A 161 1.17 -2.05 15.70
CA LEU A 161 2.43 -2.35 15.01
C LEU A 161 3.50 -1.27 15.17
N ARG A 162 3.12 0.00 15.35
CA ARG A 162 4.00 1.17 15.37
C ARG A 162 3.65 2.18 16.47
N GLY A 163 2.95 1.73 17.50
CA GLY A 163 2.45 2.60 18.57
C GLY A 163 3.55 3.31 19.34
N ASP A 164 4.70 2.68 19.47
CA ASP A 164 5.90 3.23 20.10
C ASP A 164 6.38 4.56 19.48
N THR A 165 6.11 4.77 18.19
CA THR A 165 6.49 5.99 17.46
C THR A 165 5.34 6.95 17.24
N ILE A 166 4.08 6.49 17.21
CA ILE A 166 2.89 7.32 16.94
C ILE A 166 2.63 8.27 18.10
N ARG A 167 2.43 9.56 17.78
CA ARG A 167 2.16 10.64 18.76
C ARG A 167 0.87 11.39 18.48
N GLN A 168 0.47 11.50 17.21
CA GLN A 168 -0.70 12.27 16.78
C GLN A 168 -1.54 11.46 15.78
N VAL A 169 -2.85 11.43 16.00
CA VAL A 169 -3.83 10.84 15.08
C VAL A 169 -4.92 11.89 14.81
N TYR A 170 -4.96 12.39 13.61
CA TYR A 170 -5.95 13.34 13.12
C TYR A 170 -7.02 12.62 12.33
N ILE A 171 -8.27 12.63 12.79
CA ILE A 171 -9.40 12.06 12.05
C ILE A 171 -10.14 13.23 11.38
N ILE A 172 -10.30 13.17 10.06
CA ILE A 172 -11.05 14.17 9.28
C ILE A 172 -12.34 13.52 8.81
N ASN A 173 -13.48 14.09 9.16
CA ASN A 173 -14.78 13.55 8.79
C ASN A 173 -15.75 14.66 8.38
N ARG A 174 -16.68 14.40 7.47
CA ARG A 174 -17.64 15.40 6.97
C ARG A 174 -18.50 16.03 8.07
N ARG A 175 -18.74 15.30 9.15
CA ARG A 175 -19.55 15.75 10.29
C ARG A 175 -19.18 14.99 11.56
N PHE A 176 -19.52 15.52 12.70
CA PHE A 176 -19.46 14.78 13.96
C PHE A 176 -20.58 13.73 13.98
N SER A 177 -20.31 12.57 13.43
CA SER A 177 -21.28 11.48 13.28
C SER A 177 -21.22 10.50 14.46
N GLU A 178 -22.24 9.67 14.57
CA GLU A 178 -22.26 8.56 15.54
C GLU A 178 -21.09 7.61 15.32
N SER A 179 -20.75 7.28 14.06
CA SER A 179 -19.59 6.45 13.74
C SER A 179 -18.26 7.06 14.21
N ALA A 180 -18.13 8.40 14.15
CA ALA A 180 -16.95 9.07 14.71
C ALA A 180 -16.90 8.92 16.23
N ARG A 181 -18.02 9.11 16.89
CA ARG A 181 -18.16 8.92 18.34
C ARG A 181 -17.81 7.50 18.77
N ASP A 182 -18.33 6.50 18.03
CA ASP A 182 -18.07 5.09 18.29
C ASP A 182 -16.59 4.72 18.07
N THR A 183 -15.95 5.25 17.04
CA THR A 183 -14.53 5.02 16.79
C THR A 183 -13.67 5.57 17.93
N PHE A 184 -13.94 6.78 18.39
CA PHE A 184 -13.27 7.34 19.57
C PHE A 184 -13.54 6.50 20.83
N LYS A 185 -14.80 6.11 21.06
CA LYS A 185 -15.18 5.26 22.21
C LYS A 185 -14.41 3.95 22.22
N LYS A 186 -14.27 3.29 21.07
CA LYS A 186 -13.48 2.06 20.95
C LYS A 186 -12.00 2.30 21.23
N ILE A 187 -11.38 3.33 20.65
CA ILE A 187 -9.95 3.63 20.85
C ILE A 187 -9.67 4.00 22.33
N TYR A 188 -10.46 4.87 22.90
CA TYR A 188 -10.29 5.26 24.30
C TYR A 188 -10.63 4.13 25.28
N GLY A 189 -11.56 3.24 24.91
CA GLY A 189 -11.93 2.07 25.69
C GLY A 189 -10.90 0.93 25.70
N ILE A 190 -9.84 0.99 24.89
CA ILE A 190 -8.75 0.03 24.94
C ILE A 190 -8.06 0.12 26.33
N PRO A 191 -7.84 -1.00 27.04
CA PRO A 191 -7.20 -1.02 28.36
C PRO A 191 -5.83 -0.31 28.37
N THR A 192 -5.51 0.35 29.48
CA THR A 192 -4.24 1.09 29.62
C THR A 192 -3.03 0.17 29.51
N GLU A 193 -3.15 -1.06 29.99
CA GLU A 193 -2.10 -2.08 29.92
C GLU A 193 -1.74 -2.41 28.45
N ILE A 194 -2.75 -2.47 27.57
CA ILE A 194 -2.53 -2.67 26.14
C ILE A 194 -1.87 -1.43 25.53
N LYS A 195 -2.32 -0.23 25.86
CA LYS A 195 -1.73 1.04 25.37
C LYS A 195 -0.27 1.17 25.76
N GLN A 196 0.08 0.76 26.99
CA GLN A 196 1.46 0.75 27.50
C GLN A 196 2.30 -0.30 26.80
N ARG A 197 1.78 -1.52 26.68
CA ARG A 197 2.45 -2.62 25.96
C ARG A 197 2.77 -2.25 24.51
N GLU A 198 1.84 -1.58 23.83
CA GLU A 198 1.98 -1.14 22.45
C GLU A 198 2.67 0.22 22.31
N GLY A 199 2.96 0.94 23.40
CA GLY A 199 3.75 2.16 23.44
C GLY A 199 3.05 3.46 23.03
N TRP A 200 1.71 3.45 22.86
CA TRP A 200 0.95 4.62 22.41
C TRP A 200 0.08 5.29 23.49
N GLU A 201 0.32 5.03 24.76
CA GLU A 201 -0.43 5.61 25.87
C GLU A 201 -0.50 7.16 25.82
N LYS A 202 0.56 7.80 25.29
CA LYS A 202 0.68 9.25 25.16
C LYS A 202 0.22 9.80 23.80
N ALA A 203 -0.29 8.95 22.91
CA ALA A 203 -0.78 9.38 21.61
C ALA A 203 -2.05 10.24 21.75
N GLN A 204 -2.11 11.34 21.00
CA GLN A 204 -3.23 12.26 21.01
C GLN A 204 -4.11 12.05 19.77
N PHE A 205 -5.42 12.12 20.01
CA PHE A 205 -6.43 11.93 18.96
C PHE A 205 -7.29 13.18 18.86
N SER A 206 -7.53 13.64 17.65
CA SER A 206 -8.42 14.78 17.39
C SER A 206 -9.31 14.52 16.18
N LEU A 207 -10.49 15.16 16.20
CA LEU A 207 -11.46 15.14 15.10
C LEU A 207 -11.57 16.52 14.48
N LEU A 208 -11.42 16.60 13.18
CA LEU A 208 -11.63 17.81 12.39
C LEU A 208 -12.85 17.62 11.47
N THR A 209 -13.73 18.61 11.45
CA THR A 209 -14.91 18.64 10.57
C THR A 209 -15.04 19.99 9.86
N PRO A 210 -15.68 20.07 8.66
CA PRO A 210 -15.85 21.33 7.92
C PRO A 210 -16.63 22.41 8.67
N GLY A 211 -17.38 22.05 9.72
CA GLY A 211 -18.06 23.04 10.57
C GLY A 211 -17.12 23.87 11.46
N TYR A 212 -15.84 23.55 11.49
CA TYR A 212 -14.85 24.32 12.23
C TYR A 212 -14.28 25.45 11.35
N GLY A 213 -14.32 26.70 11.83
CA GLY A 213 -13.99 27.89 11.04
C GLY A 213 -12.59 27.95 10.42
N GLU A 214 -11.63 27.17 10.94
CA GLU A 214 -10.27 27.06 10.42
C GLU A 214 -10.00 25.72 9.72
N PHE A 215 -11.05 25.08 9.23
CA PHE A 215 -10.98 23.74 8.64
C PHE A 215 -9.89 23.61 7.57
N ASP A 216 -9.89 24.49 6.56
CA ASP A 216 -8.98 24.42 5.42
C ASP A 216 -7.50 24.58 5.85
N ARG A 217 -7.24 25.45 6.82
CA ARG A 217 -5.91 25.64 7.38
C ARG A 217 -5.46 24.38 8.12
N LEU A 218 -6.30 23.88 9.04
CA LEU A 218 -5.96 22.69 9.83
C LEU A 218 -5.88 21.43 8.99
N GLN A 219 -6.75 21.25 7.99
CA GLN A 219 -6.66 20.13 7.06
C GLN A 219 -5.30 20.13 6.33
N ARG A 220 -4.89 21.31 5.82
CA ARG A 220 -3.58 21.49 5.18
C ARG A 220 -2.44 21.15 6.12
N ASP A 221 -2.49 21.66 7.37
CA ASP A 221 -1.46 21.43 8.36
C ASP A 221 -1.37 19.95 8.74
N HIS A 222 -2.50 19.27 8.95
CA HIS A 222 -2.56 17.84 9.28
C HIS A 222 -2.05 16.96 8.13
N LEU A 223 -2.42 17.26 6.88
CA LEU A 223 -1.93 16.54 5.71
C LEU A 223 -0.42 16.70 5.53
N ARG A 224 0.10 17.91 5.72
CA ARG A 224 1.54 18.18 5.61
C ARG A 224 2.36 17.55 6.74
N ALA A 225 1.81 17.47 7.94
CA ALA A 225 2.45 16.84 9.09
C ALA A 225 2.44 15.31 8.99
N ALA A 226 1.48 14.72 8.29
CA ALA A 226 1.28 13.27 8.24
C ALA A 226 2.50 12.50 7.70
N ASP A 227 2.82 11.39 8.35
CA ASP A 227 3.70 10.33 7.83
C ASP A 227 2.89 9.31 7.05
N VAL A 228 1.65 9.07 7.51
CA VAL A 228 0.70 8.18 6.85
C VAL A 228 -0.65 8.88 6.74
N ILE A 229 -1.26 8.79 5.56
CA ILE A 229 -2.61 9.28 5.28
C ILE A 229 -3.47 8.08 4.91
N TYR A 230 -4.53 7.82 5.66
CA TYR A 230 -5.52 6.80 5.37
C TYR A 230 -6.80 7.44 4.82
N CYS A 231 -7.18 7.09 3.59
CA CYS A 231 -8.44 7.46 2.97
C CYS A 231 -9.38 6.27 3.05
N CYS A 232 -10.43 6.37 3.88
CA CYS A 232 -11.34 5.29 4.23
C CYS A 232 -12.81 5.71 4.04
N THR A 233 -13.09 6.46 2.97
CA THR A 233 -14.41 7.03 2.69
C THR A 233 -14.97 6.56 1.35
N PRO A 234 -16.25 6.21 1.26
CA PRO A 234 -16.90 5.93 -0.02
C PRO A 234 -17.20 7.25 -0.75
N SER A 235 -16.15 8.02 -1.09
CA SER A 235 -16.28 9.31 -1.74
C SER A 235 -16.37 9.17 -3.26
N THR A 236 -17.06 10.12 -3.90
CA THR A 236 -17.09 10.32 -5.35
C THR A 236 -16.38 11.61 -5.75
N GLU A 237 -15.73 12.27 -4.78
CA GLU A 237 -14.99 13.52 -4.94
C GLU A 237 -13.66 13.41 -4.19
N ASP A 238 -12.67 14.15 -4.63
CA ASP A 238 -11.36 14.25 -3.99
C ASP A 238 -11.50 14.71 -2.54
N LEU A 239 -10.78 14.07 -1.61
CA LEU A 239 -10.89 14.37 -0.19
C LEU A 239 -10.15 15.66 0.21
N PHE A 240 -9.23 16.13 -0.63
CA PHE A 240 -8.43 17.32 -0.39
C PHE A 240 -7.86 17.87 -1.70
N ASP A 241 -7.51 19.15 -1.69
CA ASP A 241 -6.86 19.81 -2.82
C ASP A 241 -5.45 19.22 -3.06
N ALA A 242 -5.18 18.82 -4.31
CA ALA A 242 -3.90 18.28 -4.73
C ALA A 242 -2.72 19.17 -4.36
N SER A 243 -2.89 20.49 -4.45
CA SER A 243 -1.82 21.47 -4.20
C SER A 243 -1.24 21.40 -2.78
N ILE A 244 -1.99 20.86 -1.82
CA ILE A 244 -1.53 20.69 -0.44
C ILE A 244 -0.29 19.81 -0.37
N LEU A 245 -0.27 18.73 -1.17
CA LEU A 245 0.81 17.72 -1.17
C LEU A 245 1.72 17.82 -2.41
N THR A 246 1.24 18.41 -3.50
CA THR A 246 2.00 18.47 -4.76
C THR A 246 2.84 19.75 -4.91
N ASN A 247 2.59 20.79 -4.12
CA ASN A 247 3.41 22.00 -4.13
C ASN A 247 4.77 21.79 -3.43
N HIS A 248 5.65 22.80 -3.49
CA HIS A 248 6.99 22.71 -2.92
C HIS A 248 6.99 22.31 -1.43
N GLU A 249 6.14 22.91 -0.62
CA GLU A 249 6.05 22.61 0.82
C GLU A 249 5.51 21.20 1.07
N GLY A 250 4.49 20.78 0.31
CA GLY A 250 3.92 19.45 0.42
C GLY A 250 4.92 18.34 0.07
N ARG A 251 5.83 18.58 -0.87
CA ARG A 251 6.84 17.62 -1.33
C ARG A 251 8.09 17.52 -0.45
N ARG A 252 8.21 18.33 0.60
CA ARG A 252 9.36 18.27 1.52
C ARG A 252 9.44 16.96 2.32
N LYS A 253 8.34 16.23 2.41
CA LYS A 253 8.23 15.00 3.20
C LYS A 253 7.61 13.89 2.35
N GLY A 254 8.27 12.74 2.31
CA GLY A 254 7.69 11.54 1.72
C GLY A 254 6.66 10.92 2.68
N ARG A 255 5.57 10.35 2.12
CA ARG A 255 4.43 9.81 2.86
C ARG A 255 3.98 8.48 2.32
N LEU A 256 3.37 7.70 3.18
CA LEU A 256 2.51 6.59 2.76
C LEU A 256 1.06 7.12 2.70
N ILE A 257 0.43 7.03 1.53
CA ILE A 257 -0.97 7.39 1.31
C ILE A 257 -1.71 6.11 0.94
N VAL A 258 -2.76 5.79 1.64
CA VAL A 258 -3.54 4.56 1.48
C VAL A 258 -4.97 4.93 1.15
N ALA A 259 -5.49 4.51 0.01
CA ALA A 259 -6.85 4.75 -0.45
C ALA A 259 -7.60 3.43 -0.60
N VAL A 260 -8.58 3.20 0.27
CA VAL A 260 -9.33 1.94 0.36
C VAL A 260 -10.85 2.13 0.35
N GLY A 261 -11.32 3.37 0.38
CA GLY A 261 -12.77 3.64 0.46
C GLY A 261 -13.46 3.68 -0.91
N SER A 262 -12.75 3.98 -1.98
CA SER A 262 -13.24 3.95 -3.36
C SER A 262 -12.96 2.57 -3.98
N TYR A 263 -14.02 1.88 -4.41
CA TYR A 263 -13.96 0.50 -4.95
C TYR A 263 -14.83 0.30 -6.20
N THR A 264 -15.27 1.40 -6.80
CA THR A 264 -15.98 1.42 -8.09
C THR A 264 -15.42 2.53 -8.98
N PRO A 265 -15.58 2.44 -10.33
CA PRO A 265 -15.04 3.42 -11.26
C PRO A 265 -15.52 4.87 -11.04
N GLN A 266 -16.66 5.06 -10.37
CA GLN A 266 -17.24 6.37 -10.09
C GLN A 266 -16.79 6.97 -8.76
N MET A 267 -16.04 6.22 -7.96
CA MET A 267 -15.56 6.66 -6.66
C MET A 267 -14.14 7.20 -6.74
N HIS A 268 -13.89 8.30 -6.03
CA HIS A 268 -12.60 8.97 -5.93
C HIS A 268 -12.31 9.36 -4.49
N GLU A 269 -11.11 9.18 -4.04
CA GLU A 269 -10.59 9.67 -2.76
C GLU A 269 -9.37 10.58 -2.96
N LEU A 270 -8.56 10.28 -3.98
CA LEU A 270 -7.30 10.96 -4.23
C LEU A 270 -7.38 11.85 -5.47
N PRO A 271 -6.83 13.07 -5.40
CA PRO A 271 -6.77 13.94 -6.56
C PRO A 271 -5.83 13.38 -7.64
N ARG A 272 -6.26 13.51 -8.89
CA ARG A 272 -5.56 13.04 -10.08
C ARG A 272 -4.11 13.53 -10.16
N GLU A 273 -3.88 14.80 -9.86
CA GLU A 273 -2.54 15.42 -9.92
C GLU A 273 -1.54 14.77 -8.96
N LEU A 274 -2.02 14.25 -7.83
CA LEU A 274 -1.19 13.54 -6.86
C LEU A 274 -0.67 12.22 -7.45
N LEU A 275 -1.54 11.47 -8.12
CA LEU A 275 -1.19 10.22 -8.80
C LEU A 275 -0.22 10.48 -9.97
N LEU A 276 -0.54 11.46 -10.82
CA LEU A 276 0.33 11.84 -11.93
C LEU A 276 1.71 12.33 -11.47
N GLN A 277 1.78 12.99 -10.31
CA GLN A 277 3.07 13.39 -9.74
C GLN A 277 3.87 12.19 -9.24
N ALA A 278 3.22 11.20 -8.63
CA ALA A 278 3.89 9.99 -8.15
C ALA A 278 4.50 9.16 -9.28
N THR A 279 3.89 9.21 -10.49
CA THR A 279 4.37 8.48 -11.68
C THR A 279 5.39 9.24 -12.52
N LYS A 280 5.77 10.47 -12.16
CA LYS A 280 6.81 11.21 -12.88
C LYS A 280 8.15 10.50 -12.74
N SER A 281 8.71 10.05 -13.87
CA SER A 281 10.03 9.43 -13.91
C SER A 281 11.09 10.43 -13.50
N HIS A 282 12.01 10.00 -12.66
CA HIS A 282 13.20 10.74 -12.33
C HIS A 282 14.14 10.68 -13.52
N VAL A 283 14.32 11.79 -14.23
CA VAL A 283 15.30 11.88 -15.31
C VAL A 283 16.67 12.07 -14.68
N PRO A 284 17.62 11.11 -14.80
CA PRO A 284 18.96 11.29 -14.30
C PRO A 284 19.63 12.47 -15.00
N GLY A 285 20.11 13.45 -14.25
CA GLY A 285 20.85 14.61 -14.78
C GLY A 285 20.10 15.94 -14.76
N HIS A 286 18.82 16.00 -14.42
CA HIS A 286 18.18 17.26 -14.10
C HIS A 286 18.69 17.80 -12.76
N LEU A 287 19.43 18.90 -12.82
CA LEU A 287 19.79 19.70 -11.64
C LEU A 287 18.51 20.29 -11.05
N HIS A 288 17.99 19.63 -10.02
CA HIS A 288 16.85 20.16 -9.28
C HIS A 288 17.28 21.40 -8.51
N TYR A 289 16.68 22.53 -8.84
CA TYR A 289 16.85 23.80 -8.10
C TYR A 289 16.41 23.70 -6.64
N HIS A 290 15.73 22.63 -6.25
CA HIS A 290 15.16 22.44 -4.93
C HIS A 290 15.70 21.17 -4.27
N LYS A 291 16.81 21.33 -3.55
CA LYS A 291 17.59 20.30 -2.87
C LYS A 291 16.82 19.43 -1.84
N HIS A 292 15.57 19.77 -1.55
CA HIS A 292 14.78 19.18 -0.46
C HIS A 292 13.36 18.67 -0.85
N ALA A 293 12.94 18.78 -2.12
CA ALA A 293 11.66 18.30 -2.56
C ALA A 293 11.77 16.87 -3.11
N THR A 294 10.99 15.95 -2.60
CA THR A 294 10.88 14.58 -3.11
C THR A 294 10.04 14.60 -4.37
N GLU A 295 10.61 14.28 -5.53
CA GLU A 295 9.90 14.14 -6.80
C GLU A 295 9.67 12.68 -7.13
N GLY A 296 8.52 12.38 -7.72
CA GLY A 296 8.10 11.02 -8.01
C GLY A 296 7.60 10.26 -6.80
N GLY A 297 7.39 8.98 -6.97
CA GLY A 297 6.89 8.06 -5.96
C GLY A 297 6.66 6.68 -6.56
N VAL A 298 5.94 5.85 -5.82
CA VAL A 298 5.51 4.53 -6.25
C VAL A 298 4.01 4.40 -5.99
N ILE A 299 3.27 3.92 -6.98
CA ILE A 299 1.86 3.56 -6.83
C ILE A 299 1.77 2.04 -6.73
N VAL A 300 1.33 1.57 -5.57
CA VAL A 300 1.16 0.17 -5.25
C VAL A 300 -0.33 -0.17 -5.31
N VAL A 301 -0.66 -1.30 -5.89
CA VAL A 301 -2.03 -1.82 -5.98
C VAL A 301 -2.08 -3.24 -5.42
N ASP A 302 -3.25 -3.69 -4.99
CA ASP A 302 -3.43 -5.08 -4.57
C ASP A 302 -3.44 -6.05 -5.77
N THR A 303 -4.00 -5.60 -6.91
CA THR A 303 -3.95 -6.31 -8.20
C THR A 303 -4.06 -5.30 -9.34
N LEU A 304 -3.31 -5.53 -10.41
CA LEU A 304 -3.34 -4.69 -11.61
C LEU A 304 -4.70 -4.74 -12.29
N ASP A 305 -5.25 -5.94 -12.48
CA ASP A 305 -6.52 -6.13 -13.16
C ASP A 305 -7.67 -5.42 -12.43
N GLY A 306 -7.78 -5.62 -11.12
CA GLY A 306 -8.78 -4.95 -10.30
C GLY A 306 -8.59 -3.43 -10.24
N ALA A 307 -7.37 -2.94 -10.12
CA ALA A 307 -7.09 -1.52 -10.05
C ALA A 307 -7.47 -0.81 -11.37
N LEU A 308 -7.16 -1.39 -12.51
CA LEU A 308 -7.47 -0.82 -13.82
C LEU A 308 -8.95 -0.89 -14.20
N LYS A 309 -9.71 -1.84 -13.62
CA LYS A 309 -11.15 -2.01 -13.89
C LYS A 309 -12.04 -1.26 -12.89
N GLU A 310 -11.62 -1.12 -11.65
CA GLU A 310 -12.51 -0.74 -10.53
C GLU A 310 -12.04 0.48 -9.74
N ALA A 311 -10.75 0.85 -9.78
CA ALA A 311 -10.25 1.99 -9.03
C ALA A 311 -10.46 3.30 -9.80
N GLY A 312 -11.49 4.06 -9.42
CA GLY A 312 -11.87 5.29 -10.13
C GLY A 312 -10.72 6.28 -10.30
N GLU A 313 -9.90 6.48 -9.28
CA GLU A 313 -8.74 7.38 -9.33
C GLU A 313 -7.67 6.93 -10.34
N ILE A 314 -7.44 5.62 -10.46
CA ILE A 314 -6.47 5.05 -11.40
C ILE A 314 -6.98 5.20 -12.83
N ILE A 315 -8.27 4.93 -13.04
CA ILE A 315 -8.95 5.05 -14.33
C ILE A 315 -8.96 6.51 -14.78
N ASP A 316 -9.36 7.45 -13.91
CA ASP A 316 -9.42 8.89 -14.20
C ASP A 316 -8.03 9.48 -14.48
N ALA A 317 -7.03 9.05 -13.73
CA ALA A 317 -5.64 9.47 -13.99
C ALA A 317 -5.08 8.90 -15.29
N GLY A 318 -5.72 7.90 -15.91
CA GLY A 318 -5.28 7.27 -17.15
C GLY A 318 -3.95 6.51 -16.97
N LEU A 319 -3.75 5.89 -15.82
CA LEU A 319 -2.52 5.20 -15.51
C LEU A 319 -2.42 3.86 -16.26
N GLU A 320 -1.22 3.57 -16.76
CA GLU A 320 -0.91 2.34 -17.45
C GLU A 320 -0.33 1.29 -16.47
N PRO A 321 -0.45 -0.03 -16.78
CA PRO A 321 0.10 -1.10 -15.94
C PRO A 321 1.56 -0.90 -15.54
N LYS A 322 2.41 -0.43 -16.46
CA LYS A 322 3.83 -0.17 -16.22
C LYS A 322 4.13 0.93 -15.19
N GLN A 323 3.12 1.70 -14.77
CA GLN A 323 3.24 2.75 -13.76
C GLN A 323 2.78 2.28 -12.38
N LEU A 324 2.31 1.05 -12.28
CA LEU A 324 1.75 0.43 -11.09
C LEU A 324 2.59 -0.78 -10.68
N VAL A 325 2.66 -1.03 -9.38
CA VAL A 325 3.34 -2.19 -8.80
C VAL A 325 2.34 -2.97 -7.95
N GLU A 326 2.25 -4.27 -8.12
CA GLU A 326 1.43 -5.08 -7.22
C GLU A 326 2.09 -5.25 -5.85
N LEU A 327 1.27 -5.26 -4.80
CA LEU A 327 1.76 -5.41 -3.42
C LEU A 327 2.54 -6.72 -3.24
N GLY A 328 2.15 -7.79 -3.93
CA GLY A 328 2.83 -9.08 -3.90
C GLY A 328 4.22 -9.05 -4.53
N GLU A 329 4.46 -8.21 -5.54
CA GLU A 329 5.79 -8.05 -6.15
C GLU A 329 6.81 -7.44 -5.16
N LEU A 330 6.36 -6.55 -4.28
CA LEU A 330 7.24 -5.91 -3.28
C LEU A 330 7.78 -6.88 -2.22
N VAL A 331 7.15 -8.03 -2.04
CA VAL A 331 7.63 -9.08 -1.13
C VAL A 331 8.92 -9.69 -1.64
N MET A 332 9.03 -9.86 -2.96
CA MET A 332 10.24 -10.40 -3.61
C MET A 332 11.47 -9.53 -3.34
N ILE A 333 11.32 -8.20 -3.48
CA ILE A 333 12.41 -7.26 -3.20
C ILE A 333 12.90 -7.38 -1.75
N HIS A 334 12.01 -7.60 -0.82
CA HIS A 334 12.39 -7.75 0.58
C HIS A 334 13.14 -9.04 0.86
N ARG A 335 12.75 -10.15 0.23
CA ARG A 335 13.46 -11.42 0.35
C ARG A 335 14.87 -11.32 -0.21
N LEU A 336 15.00 -10.77 -1.42
CA LEU A 336 16.30 -10.55 -2.04
C LEU A 336 17.21 -9.65 -1.20
N ALA A 337 16.69 -8.53 -0.67
CA ALA A 337 17.48 -7.66 0.19
C ALA A 337 17.90 -8.34 1.49
N LYS A 338 17.08 -9.21 2.06
CA LYS A 338 17.40 -9.96 3.28
C LYS A 338 18.43 -11.07 2.98
N GLU A 339 18.30 -11.78 1.89
CA GLU A 339 19.26 -12.77 1.42
C GLU A 339 20.64 -12.13 1.14
N GLU A 340 20.65 -10.92 0.51
CA GLU A 340 21.88 -10.14 0.31
C GLU A 340 22.52 -9.70 1.63
N GLU A 341 21.75 -9.30 2.63
CA GLU A 341 22.26 -8.97 3.97
C GLU A 341 22.83 -10.21 4.67
N GLU A 342 22.14 -11.34 4.61
CA GLU A 342 22.57 -12.60 5.20
C GLU A 342 23.84 -13.13 4.50
N GLU A 343 23.91 -13.06 3.15
CA GLU A 343 25.10 -13.41 2.39
C GLU A 343 26.27 -12.45 2.64
N SER A 344 26.02 -11.15 2.80
CA SER A 344 27.07 -10.18 3.11
C SER A 344 27.63 -10.38 4.52
N LEU A 345 26.80 -10.79 5.47
CA LEU A 345 27.22 -11.17 6.81
C LEU A 345 27.97 -12.52 6.83
N ALA A 346 27.55 -13.47 6.00
CA ALA A 346 28.20 -14.75 5.83
C ALA A 346 29.55 -14.62 5.08
N SER A 347 29.64 -13.71 4.08
CA SER A 347 30.84 -13.46 3.30
C SER A 347 31.89 -12.61 4.02
N GLN A 348 31.53 -11.91 5.10
CA GLN A 348 32.52 -11.31 6.01
C GLN A 348 33.24 -12.39 6.84
N SER A 349 32.75 -13.62 6.86
CA SER A 349 33.39 -14.79 7.49
C SER A 349 34.14 -15.70 6.52
N SER A 350 34.02 -15.53 5.19
CA SER A 350 34.72 -16.33 4.17
C SER A 350 34.92 -15.49 2.91
N THR A 351 36.18 -15.19 2.59
CA THR A 351 36.62 -14.55 1.37
C THR A 351 36.38 -15.46 0.15
N GLU A 352 35.27 -15.29 -0.55
CA GLU A 352 35.16 -15.65 -1.97
C GLU A 352 33.92 -14.99 -2.61
N THR A 353 34.18 -14.08 -3.53
CA THR A 353 33.22 -13.35 -4.35
C THR A 353 32.73 -14.23 -5.50
N SER A 354 31.46 -14.63 -5.50
CA SER A 354 30.82 -15.12 -6.74
C SER A 354 29.39 -14.60 -6.86
N SER A 355 29.24 -13.72 -7.80
CA SER A 355 28.14 -13.33 -8.70
C SER A 355 26.67 -13.50 -8.25
N ILE A 356 26.15 -12.44 -7.61
CA ILE A 356 24.70 -12.22 -7.37
C ILE A 356 24.00 -11.78 -8.68
N ASN A 357 24.73 -11.31 -9.68
CA ASN A 357 24.18 -10.93 -10.99
C ASN A 357 23.46 -12.08 -11.73
N ASP A 358 23.86 -13.31 -11.50
CA ASP A 358 23.31 -14.49 -12.19
C ASP A 358 21.92 -14.89 -11.69
N SER A 359 21.56 -14.52 -10.48
CA SER A 359 20.25 -14.82 -9.89
C SER A 359 19.17 -13.81 -10.28
N LEU A 360 19.56 -12.57 -10.56
CA LEU A 360 18.65 -11.51 -11.01
C LEU A 360 18.28 -11.62 -12.49
N GLU A 361 19.20 -12.12 -13.34
CA GLU A 361 18.91 -12.41 -14.74
C GLU A 361 17.94 -13.61 -14.93
N LYS A 362 17.82 -14.46 -13.92
CA LYS A 362 16.86 -15.59 -13.92
C LYS A 362 15.45 -15.23 -13.48
N LEU A 363 15.28 -14.05 -12.85
CA LEU A 363 13.97 -13.52 -12.49
C LEU A 363 13.53 -12.58 -13.62
N ASP A 364 12.54 -13.00 -14.38
CA ASP A 364 12.00 -12.27 -15.54
C ASP A 364 11.19 -11.03 -15.11
N ILE A 365 11.78 -10.18 -14.25
CA ILE A 365 11.19 -8.93 -13.76
C ILE A 365 10.98 -7.95 -14.92
N ALA A 366 11.82 -8.05 -15.96
CA ALA A 366 11.73 -7.21 -17.15
C ALA A 366 10.53 -7.54 -18.05
N SER A 367 9.93 -8.73 -17.92
CA SER A 367 8.77 -9.15 -18.71
C SER A 367 7.44 -8.80 -18.08
N SER A 368 7.42 -8.46 -16.77
CA SER A 368 6.20 -7.94 -16.14
C SER A 368 5.95 -6.52 -16.64
N GLY A 369 4.81 -6.24 -17.23
CA GLY A 369 4.45 -4.90 -17.70
C GLY A 369 4.18 -3.88 -16.59
N THR A 370 4.85 -4.01 -15.44
CA THR A 370 4.66 -3.23 -14.22
C THR A 370 5.71 -2.13 -14.04
N ALA A 371 5.53 -1.25 -13.07
CA ALA A 371 6.51 -0.22 -12.70
C ALA A 371 7.86 -0.81 -12.26
N MET A 372 7.87 -2.08 -11.80
CA MET A 372 9.08 -2.80 -11.45
C MET A 372 10.01 -2.98 -12.65
N SER A 373 9.48 -3.41 -13.81
CA SER A 373 10.28 -3.56 -15.03
C SER A 373 10.83 -2.23 -15.53
N THR A 374 10.13 -1.12 -15.30
CA THR A 374 10.58 0.23 -15.68
C THR A 374 11.68 0.77 -14.77
N VAL A 375 11.66 0.43 -13.48
CA VAL A 375 12.60 0.93 -12.49
C VAL A 375 13.86 0.07 -12.41
N PHE A 376 13.75 -1.23 -12.63
CA PHE A 376 14.84 -2.21 -12.47
C PHE A 376 15.28 -2.91 -13.76
N GLY A 377 14.49 -2.83 -14.83
CA GLY A 377 14.85 -3.37 -16.13
C GLY A 377 16.08 -2.62 -16.69
N SER A 378 17.19 -3.32 -16.90
CA SER A 378 18.31 -2.78 -17.63
C SER A 378 17.92 -2.58 -19.08
N GLU A 379 18.01 -1.35 -19.61
CA GLU A 379 17.97 -1.13 -21.04
C GLU A 379 19.12 -1.90 -21.70
N SER A 380 18.84 -3.08 -22.21
CA SER A 380 19.74 -3.74 -23.13
C SER A 380 19.71 -2.95 -24.44
N GLY A 381 20.68 -2.05 -24.60
CA GLY A 381 20.85 -1.26 -25.79
C GLY A 381 21.10 -2.13 -27.00
N SER A 382 20.09 -2.37 -27.81
CA SER A 382 20.25 -2.85 -29.17
C SER A 382 20.81 -1.73 -30.01
N GLY A 383 22.11 -1.76 -30.24
CA GLY A 383 22.83 -0.87 -31.15
C GLY A 383 22.35 -1.03 -32.57
N SER A 384 21.43 -0.21 -33.02
CA SER A 384 21.14 -0.01 -34.42
C SER A 384 22.06 1.05 -34.98
N LYS A 385 23.07 0.62 -35.72
CA LYS A 385 23.89 1.47 -36.60
C LYS A 385 22.97 2.12 -37.63
N ARG A 386 22.81 3.41 -37.59
CA ARG A 386 22.35 4.20 -38.75
C ARG A 386 23.36 5.28 -39.10
N SER A 387 23.70 5.18 -40.37
CA SER A 387 24.62 5.95 -41.17
C SER A 387 24.44 7.46 -41.09
N SER A 388 25.60 8.09 -41.15
CA SER A 388 25.82 9.53 -41.40
C SER A 388 25.11 10.07 -42.64
N SER A 389 24.45 11.22 -42.53
CA SER A 389 24.34 12.17 -43.65
C SER A 389 24.66 13.60 -43.15
N ARG A 390 25.66 14.15 -43.79
CA ARG A 390 26.10 15.52 -43.68
C ARG A 390 25.09 16.47 -44.34
N SER A 391 24.91 17.67 -43.83
CA SER A 391 24.88 18.91 -44.60
C SER A 391 24.66 20.15 -43.73
N PRO A 392 24.79 21.40 -44.26
CA PRO A 392 25.97 22.21 -43.88
C PRO A 392 25.60 23.54 -43.17
N SER A 393 26.65 24.20 -42.79
CA SER A 393 26.75 25.53 -42.18
C SER A 393 25.91 26.65 -42.85
N ARG A 394 25.38 27.57 -42.03
CA ARG A 394 25.29 28.97 -42.40
C ARG A 394 25.71 29.90 -41.27
N ARG A 395 26.67 30.76 -41.61
CA ARG A 395 27.19 31.87 -40.86
C ARG A 395 26.16 32.97 -40.64
N GLY A 396 26.29 33.68 -39.53
CA GLY A 396 25.62 34.96 -39.29
C GLY A 396 26.27 35.64 -38.09
N SER A 397 27.12 36.60 -38.35
CA SER A 397 27.88 37.45 -37.45
C SER A 397 27.01 38.55 -36.81
N SER A 398 27.33 38.95 -35.59
CA SER A 398 27.76 40.35 -35.22
C SER A 398 27.72 40.59 -33.72
N SER A 399 28.86 40.98 -33.22
CA SER A 399 29.20 42.21 -32.46
C SER A 399 28.37 42.43 -31.17
N GLY A 400 28.96 42.48 -30.01
CA GLY A 400 30.10 43.15 -29.50
C GLY A 400 29.73 43.80 -28.18
N LEU A 401 30.57 43.69 -27.20
CA LEU A 401 31.00 44.68 -26.20
C LEU A 401 31.46 44.03 -24.92
N SER A 402 32.76 44.07 -24.80
CA SER A 402 33.53 43.77 -23.60
C SER A 402 33.48 44.94 -22.62
N LEU A 403 33.59 44.65 -21.33
CA LEU A 403 34.43 45.38 -20.40
C LEU A 403 34.75 44.53 -19.14
N PRO A 404 35.92 44.66 -18.56
CA PRO A 404 36.54 43.70 -17.67
C PRO A 404 36.53 44.13 -16.21
N PHE A 405 36.58 43.16 -15.30
CA PHE A 405 37.07 43.43 -13.94
C PHE A 405 38.09 42.37 -13.52
N HIS A 406 39.33 42.85 -13.33
CA HIS A 406 40.45 42.22 -12.68
C HIS A 406 40.17 41.91 -11.20
N ARG A 407 40.60 40.75 -10.73
CA ARG A 407 41.48 40.67 -9.53
C ARG A 407 42.20 39.34 -9.40
N ARG A 408 43.49 39.45 -9.61
CA ARG A 408 44.68 38.88 -9.00
C ARG A 408 44.64 37.52 -8.31
N SER A 409 45.49 36.73 -8.87
CA SER A 409 46.22 35.55 -8.46
C SER A 409 46.92 35.64 -7.10
N SER A 410 46.99 34.52 -6.41
CA SER A 410 48.21 34.10 -5.73
C SER A 410 48.33 32.58 -5.87
N SER A 411 49.40 32.21 -6.55
CA SER A 411 49.93 30.86 -6.72
C SER A 411 50.55 30.37 -5.43
N GLN A 412 50.21 29.15 -4.99
CA GLN A 412 51.15 28.32 -4.26
C GLN A 412 51.02 26.88 -4.75
N LEU A 413 52.15 26.42 -5.28
CA LEU A 413 52.45 25.03 -5.66
C LEU A 413 52.58 24.18 -4.40
N VAL A 414 51.91 23.09 -4.32
CA VAL A 414 52.19 21.95 -3.41
C VAL A 414 52.01 20.65 -4.20
N PRO A 415 52.82 19.62 -3.99
CA PRO A 415 53.13 18.58 -4.97
C PRO A 415 52.10 17.47 -5.02
N ASP A 416 52.10 16.78 -6.16
CA ASP A 416 51.35 15.55 -6.45
C ASP A 416 51.50 14.49 -5.35
N ASP A 417 50.38 14.17 -4.72
CA ASP A 417 50.20 12.90 -4.02
C ASP A 417 49.21 12.06 -4.82
N GLN A 418 49.72 11.05 -5.50
CA GLN A 418 48.93 10.03 -6.19
C GLN A 418 48.25 9.12 -5.15
N GLY A 419 47.21 9.64 -4.51
CA GLY A 419 46.30 8.89 -3.68
C GLY A 419 45.31 8.13 -4.55
N ASN A 420 45.47 6.83 -4.59
CA ASN A 420 44.62 5.81 -5.16
C ASN A 420 43.15 6.02 -4.67
N LYS A 421 42.34 6.74 -5.45
CA LYS A 421 40.90 6.84 -5.22
C LYS A 421 40.28 5.51 -5.66
N GLN A 422 40.02 4.63 -4.70
CA GLN A 422 39.12 3.51 -4.90
C GLN A 422 37.78 4.05 -5.43
N PRO A 423 37.20 3.45 -6.48
CA PRO A 423 35.87 3.83 -6.95
C PRO A 423 34.88 3.62 -5.81
N GLN A 424 34.17 4.66 -5.43
CA GLN A 424 33.05 4.52 -4.51
C GLN A 424 32.04 3.57 -5.13
N PRO A 425 31.53 2.56 -4.41
CA PRO A 425 30.53 1.64 -4.94
C PRO A 425 29.31 2.45 -5.36
N GLN A 426 28.88 2.30 -6.62
CA GLN A 426 27.64 2.89 -7.10
C GLN A 426 26.49 2.26 -6.31
N PRO A 427 25.53 3.05 -5.80
CA PRO A 427 24.40 2.51 -5.07
C PRO A 427 23.63 1.56 -5.97
N GLN A 428 23.47 0.31 -5.50
CA GLN A 428 22.78 -0.74 -6.22
C GLN A 428 21.27 -0.40 -6.40
N PRO A 429 20.61 -0.79 -7.50
CA PRO A 429 19.21 -0.46 -7.78
C PRO A 429 18.23 -0.91 -6.68
N HIS A 430 18.51 -2.02 -6.00
CA HIS A 430 17.69 -2.57 -4.91
C HIS A 430 17.60 -1.64 -3.68
N ASN A 431 18.69 -0.96 -3.34
CA ASN A 431 18.71 0.05 -2.28
C ASN A 431 17.79 1.24 -2.58
N HIS A 432 17.46 1.46 -3.86
CA HIS A 432 16.62 2.59 -4.26
C HIS A 432 15.15 2.36 -3.92
N MET A 433 14.59 1.17 -4.20
CA MET A 433 13.19 0.87 -3.88
C MET A 433 12.96 0.73 -2.37
N ALA A 434 13.86 0.06 -1.64
CA ALA A 434 13.80 -0.01 -0.19
C ALA A 434 13.77 1.39 0.45
N ARG A 435 14.59 2.32 -0.08
CA ARG A 435 14.60 3.72 0.34
C ARG A 435 13.26 4.43 0.02
N TRP A 436 12.66 4.19 -1.15
CA TRP A 436 11.34 4.74 -1.48
C TRP A 436 10.27 4.26 -0.51
N LEU A 437 10.20 2.97 -0.24
CA LEU A 437 9.24 2.39 0.71
C LEU A 437 9.44 2.94 2.13
N SER A 438 10.68 3.22 2.51
CA SER A 438 11.02 3.67 3.86
C SER A 438 10.76 5.15 4.10
N VAL A 439 11.11 6.03 3.16
CA VAL A 439 11.04 7.50 3.35
C VAL A 439 10.40 8.26 2.17
N GLY A 440 10.16 7.61 1.03
CA GLY A 440 9.61 8.24 -0.17
C GLY A 440 8.09 8.40 -0.16
N ASN A 441 7.55 8.87 -1.29
CA ASN A 441 6.12 8.91 -1.52
C ASN A 441 5.64 7.55 -2.03
N VAL A 442 4.76 6.93 -1.28
CA VAL A 442 4.12 5.65 -1.64
C VAL A 442 2.61 5.84 -1.59
N ILE A 443 1.93 5.54 -2.66
CA ILE A 443 0.47 5.56 -2.72
C ILE A 443 0.03 4.11 -2.86
N TYR A 444 -0.79 3.64 -1.93
CA TYR A 444 -1.40 2.32 -1.99
C TYR A 444 -2.89 2.44 -2.29
N LYS A 445 -3.30 1.87 -3.39
CA LYS A 445 -4.70 1.76 -3.78
C LYS A 445 -5.17 0.31 -3.69
N SER A 446 -6.22 0.06 -2.90
CA SER A 446 -6.82 -1.27 -2.76
C SER A 446 -8.28 -1.25 -3.17
N VAL A 447 -8.66 -2.20 -4.00
CA VAL A 447 -10.06 -2.52 -4.36
C VAL A 447 -10.54 -3.80 -3.66
N GLY A 448 -9.58 -4.59 -3.15
CA GLY A 448 -9.81 -5.80 -2.35
C GLY A 448 -9.94 -7.07 -3.17
N LEU A 449 -9.28 -8.11 -2.70
CA LEU A 449 -9.27 -9.45 -3.28
C LEU A 449 -9.96 -10.46 -2.36
N GLY A 450 -10.67 -11.43 -2.92
CA GLY A 450 -11.19 -12.58 -2.19
C GLY A 450 -10.09 -13.44 -1.56
N LEU A 451 -8.90 -13.50 -2.20
CA LEU A 451 -7.73 -14.15 -1.65
C LEU A 451 -7.35 -13.63 -0.25
N MET A 452 -7.46 -12.31 -0.03
CA MET A 452 -7.20 -11.75 1.31
C MET A 452 -8.21 -12.25 2.35
N ASP A 453 -9.48 -12.38 1.96
CA ASP A 453 -10.53 -12.92 2.84
C ASP A 453 -10.32 -14.41 3.12
N LEU A 454 -9.84 -15.17 2.12
CA LEU A 454 -9.50 -16.57 2.27
C LEU A 454 -8.35 -16.76 3.27
N VAL A 455 -7.21 -16.12 3.03
CA VAL A 455 -5.98 -16.31 3.81
C VAL A 455 -6.15 -15.85 5.24
N VAL A 456 -6.68 -14.65 5.44
CA VAL A 456 -6.93 -14.09 6.77
C VAL A 456 -8.03 -14.89 7.49
N GLY A 457 -9.04 -15.36 6.76
CA GLY A 457 -10.09 -16.21 7.30
C GLY A 457 -9.56 -17.54 7.86
N PHE A 458 -8.64 -18.20 7.15
CA PHE A 458 -8.00 -19.42 7.65
C PHE A 458 -7.21 -19.16 8.93
N GLU A 459 -6.43 -18.08 8.98
CA GLU A 459 -5.71 -17.70 10.20
C GLU A 459 -6.63 -17.39 11.38
N ILE A 460 -7.76 -16.72 11.14
CA ILE A 460 -8.79 -16.47 12.16
C ILE A 460 -9.37 -17.79 12.68
N VAL A 461 -9.70 -18.75 11.79
CA VAL A 461 -10.22 -20.05 12.20
C VAL A 461 -9.19 -20.82 13.03
N ARG A 462 -7.93 -20.87 12.59
CA ARG A 462 -6.82 -21.50 13.33
C ARG A 462 -6.68 -20.89 14.73
N LEU A 463 -6.60 -19.58 14.83
CA LEU A 463 -6.43 -18.88 16.09
C LEU A 463 -7.66 -19.02 17.00
N ALA A 464 -8.87 -19.04 16.43
CA ALA A 464 -10.11 -19.27 17.19
C ALA A 464 -10.15 -20.67 17.79
N GLN A 465 -9.73 -21.70 17.05
CA GLN A 465 -9.62 -23.07 17.54
C GLN A 465 -8.59 -23.18 18.68
N GLU A 466 -7.41 -22.57 18.52
CA GLU A 466 -6.35 -22.54 19.55
C GLU A 466 -6.82 -21.85 20.84
N LYS A 467 -7.63 -20.79 20.72
CA LYS A 467 -8.16 -20.03 21.86
C LYS A 467 -9.52 -20.55 22.37
N GLY A 468 -10.04 -21.62 21.77
CA GLY A 468 -11.34 -22.22 22.15
C GLY A 468 -12.54 -21.29 21.92
N LEU A 469 -12.47 -20.43 20.87
CA LEU A 469 -13.53 -19.47 20.53
C LEU A 469 -14.38 -19.97 19.35
N GLY A 470 -15.65 -19.64 19.38
CA GLY A 470 -16.59 -19.99 18.31
C GLY A 470 -17.46 -21.20 18.64
N SER A 471 -18.32 -21.55 17.70
CA SER A 471 -19.11 -22.80 17.74
C SER A 471 -18.47 -23.82 16.81
N HIS A 472 -18.24 -25.01 17.30
CA HIS A 472 -17.64 -26.11 16.52
C HIS A 472 -18.67 -27.18 16.26
N VAL A 473 -18.92 -27.49 14.98
CA VAL A 473 -19.85 -28.54 14.55
C VAL A 473 -19.03 -29.74 14.10
N GLU A 474 -18.98 -30.76 14.98
CA GLU A 474 -18.29 -32.01 14.67
C GLU A 474 -19.07 -32.84 13.67
N GLY A 475 -18.38 -33.59 12.81
CA GLY A 475 -18.99 -34.50 11.85
C GLY A 475 -19.81 -33.83 10.74
N PHE A 476 -19.66 -32.53 10.53
CA PHE A 476 -20.38 -31.78 9.48
C PHE A 476 -20.10 -32.31 8.07
N SER A 477 -18.93 -32.86 7.84
CA SER A 477 -18.46 -33.36 6.53
C SER A 477 -18.30 -34.88 6.49
N SER A 478 -18.83 -35.60 7.48
CA SER A 478 -18.79 -37.07 7.55
C SER A 478 -20.01 -37.70 6.88
#